data_cc37f2fdb3d1b01a389829f8e89075a9
#
_entry.id   cc37f2fdb3d1b01a389829f8e89075a9
#
_cell.length_a   1.000
_cell.length_b   1.000
_cell.length_c   1.000
_cell.angle_alpha   90.00
_cell.angle_beta   90.00
_cell.angle_gamma   90.00
#
_symmetry.space_group_name_H-M   'P 1'
#
loop_
_entity.id
_entity.type
_entity.pdbx_description
1 polymer ?
#
loop_
_entity_poly.entity_id
_entity_poly.type
_entity_poly.pdbx_seq_one_letter_code
_entity_poly.pdbx_strand_id
1 'polypeptide(L)'
;MKRVTGIGGIFFKSDDPEKLYQWYETHLGIKREHGYVSFEEPGLTTWSVFKRSSDYFDPSPAPFMINYRVDDLDALLEVLRADGVEIDPKRDESFGKFAWIYDPDGNKIELWEPEK
;
A
#
# COMPACT_ATOMS: atom_id res chain seq x y z
N MET A 1 -20.81 -21.00 -13.32
CA MET A 1 -19.39 -21.10 -13.01
C MET A 1 -18.88 -19.83 -12.35
N LYS A 2 -17.91 -19.97 -11.50
CA LYS A 2 -17.24 -18.81 -10.91
C LYS A 2 -16.29 -18.22 -11.95
N ARG A 3 -16.41 -16.92 -12.24
CA ARG A 3 -15.59 -16.31 -13.31
C ARG A 3 -14.26 -15.79 -12.83
N VAL A 4 -14.28 -14.83 -11.91
CA VAL A 4 -13.05 -14.26 -11.33
C VAL A 4 -12.94 -14.75 -9.90
N THR A 5 -11.76 -15.23 -9.52
CA THR A 5 -11.53 -15.79 -8.18
C THR A 5 -10.72 -14.85 -7.27
N GLY A 6 -10.14 -13.80 -7.86
CA GLY A 6 -9.36 -12.84 -7.07
C GLY A 6 -8.50 -11.99 -7.97
N ILE A 7 -7.63 -11.21 -7.35
CA ILE A 7 -6.65 -10.37 -8.05
C ILE A 7 -5.39 -11.19 -8.25
N GLY A 8 -4.99 -11.38 -9.52
CA GLY A 8 -3.79 -12.14 -9.85
C GLY A 8 -2.51 -11.33 -9.75
N GLY A 9 -2.60 -10.01 -9.89
CA GLY A 9 -1.44 -9.14 -9.78
C GLY A 9 -1.81 -7.69 -9.90
N ILE A 10 -0.87 -6.84 -9.50
CA ILE A 10 -0.97 -5.39 -9.59
C ILE A 10 0.30 -4.91 -10.29
N PHE A 11 0.13 -4.08 -11.33
CA PHE A 11 1.25 -3.60 -12.13
C PHE A 11 1.17 -2.09 -12.25
N PHE A 12 2.29 -1.42 -12.09
CA PHE A 12 2.36 0.03 -12.28
C PHE A 12 3.70 0.42 -12.87
N LYS A 13 3.79 1.62 -13.42
CA LYS A 13 4.97 2.09 -14.12
C LYS A 13 5.77 3.04 -13.24
N SER A 14 7.08 3.08 -13.46
CA SER A 14 7.98 3.99 -12.78
C SER A 14 9.07 4.42 -13.75
N ASP A 15 9.54 5.65 -13.60
CA ASP A 15 10.68 6.12 -14.39
C ASP A 15 11.98 5.44 -13.96
N ASP A 16 12.04 4.97 -12.71
CA ASP A 16 13.20 4.26 -12.19
C ASP A 16 12.73 3.06 -11.37
N PRO A 17 12.40 1.93 -12.02
CA PRO A 17 11.88 0.75 -11.31
C PRO A 17 12.81 0.22 -10.22
N GLU A 18 14.12 0.24 -10.46
CA GLU A 18 15.08 -0.27 -9.47
C GLU A 18 15.05 0.54 -8.18
N LYS A 19 15.00 1.86 -8.28
CA LYS A 19 14.91 2.74 -7.13
C LYS A 19 13.60 2.51 -6.38
N LEU A 20 12.51 2.30 -7.10
CA LEU A 20 11.21 2.07 -6.51
C LEU A 20 11.18 0.73 -5.77
N TYR A 21 11.67 -0.35 -6.37
CA TYR A 21 11.80 -1.64 -5.72
C TYR A 21 12.62 -1.55 -4.45
N GLN A 22 13.75 -0.82 -4.50
CA GLN A 22 14.62 -0.65 -3.34
C GLN A 22 13.89 0.04 -2.19
N TRP A 23 13.10 1.06 -2.49
CA TRP A 23 12.33 1.77 -1.49
C TRP A 23 11.30 0.86 -0.79
N TYR A 24 10.56 0.07 -1.59
CA TYR A 24 9.56 -0.84 -1.05
C TYR A 24 10.19 -1.95 -0.22
N GLU A 25 11.34 -2.46 -0.64
CA GLU A 25 12.07 -3.46 0.13
C GLU A 25 12.54 -2.88 1.46
N THR A 26 13.17 -1.71 1.42
CA THR A 26 13.74 -1.08 2.61
C THR A 26 12.69 -0.69 3.64
N HIS A 27 11.59 -0.09 3.18
CA HIS A 27 10.60 0.50 4.09
C HIS A 27 9.41 -0.39 4.38
N LEU A 28 9.01 -1.24 3.46
CA LEU A 28 7.83 -2.08 3.62
C LEU A 28 8.12 -3.57 3.61
N GLY A 29 9.39 -3.96 3.46
CA GLY A 29 9.75 -5.37 3.46
C GLY A 29 9.22 -6.14 2.26
N ILE A 30 8.88 -5.43 1.19
CA ILE A 30 8.37 -6.06 -0.03
C ILE A 30 9.59 -6.43 -0.87
N LYS A 31 10.00 -7.69 -0.77
CA LYS A 31 11.24 -8.15 -1.36
C LYS A 31 10.98 -8.89 -2.67
N ARG A 32 11.69 -8.45 -3.70
CA ARG A 32 11.62 -9.03 -5.02
C ARG A 32 12.39 -10.35 -5.05
N GLU A 33 11.77 -11.39 -5.60
CA GLU A 33 12.40 -12.66 -5.86
C GLU A 33 12.16 -13.01 -7.31
N HIS A 34 13.20 -13.46 -8.02
CA HIS A 34 13.11 -13.81 -9.44
C HIS A 34 12.53 -12.70 -10.30
N GLY A 35 12.79 -11.43 -9.92
CA GLY A 35 12.38 -10.27 -10.70
C GLY A 35 11.00 -9.69 -10.37
N TYR A 36 10.25 -10.32 -9.48
CA TYR A 36 8.92 -9.85 -9.07
C TYR A 36 8.64 -10.22 -7.62
N VAL A 37 7.55 -9.68 -7.08
CA VAL A 37 7.12 -9.94 -5.71
C VAL A 37 5.83 -10.74 -5.73
N SER A 38 5.73 -11.76 -4.89
CA SER A 38 4.50 -12.51 -4.68
C SER A 38 4.05 -12.38 -3.24
N PHE A 39 2.75 -12.21 -3.05
CA PHE A 39 2.14 -12.19 -1.73
C PHE A 39 1.35 -13.47 -1.55
N GLU A 40 1.74 -14.28 -0.57
CA GLU A 40 1.10 -15.58 -0.31
C GLU A 40 0.37 -15.61 1.04
N GLU A 41 0.52 -14.56 1.85
CA GLU A 41 -0.14 -14.47 3.14
C GLU A 41 -1.66 -14.41 2.95
N PRO A 42 -2.42 -15.32 3.57
CA PRO A 42 -3.88 -15.28 3.43
C PRO A 42 -4.46 -14.07 4.12
N GLY A 43 -5.56 -13.58 3.60
CA GLY A 43 -6.23 -12.43 4.18
C GLY A 43 -7.26 -11.85 3.23
N LEU A 44 -7.99 -10.87 3.75
CA LEU A 44 -9.02 -10.17 2.99
C LEU A 44 -8.38 -9.20 2.00
N THR A 45 -8.88 -9.23 0.77
CA THR A 45 -8.51 -8.24 -0.26
C THR A 45 -9.76 -7.47 -0.63
N THR A 46 -9.70 -6.16 -0.53
CA THR A 46 -10.82 -5.28 -0.85
C THR A 46 -10.62 -4.70 -2.24
N TRP A 47 -11.69 -4.70 -3.02
CA TRP A 47 -11.70 -4.09 -4.35
C TRP A 47 -12.88 -3.13 -4.39
N SER A 48 -12.61 -1.84 -4.60
CA SER A 48 -13.67 -0.84 -4.59
C SER A 48 -13.37 0.27 -5.57
N VAL A 49 -14.43 0.95 -6.02
CA VAL A 49 -14.35 2.01 -7.00
C VAL A 49 -14.81 3.31 -6.35
N PHE A 50 -13.96 4.32 -6.42
CA PHE A 50 -14.26 5.65 -5.90
C PHE A 50 -14.79 6.53 -7.03
N LYS A 51 -15.56 7.56 -6.68
CA LYS A 51 -15.99 8.56 -7.65
C LYS A 51 -14.76 9.32 -8.16
N ARG A 52 -14.76 9.69 -9.42
CA ARG A 52 -13.66 10.48 -9.99
C ARG A 52 -13.42 11.79 -9.23
N SER A 53 -14.47 12.37 -8.68
CA SER A 53 -14.37 13.63 -7.91
C SER A 53 -13.85 13.45 -6.49
N SER A 54 -13.62 12.21 -6.04
CA SER A 54 -13.09 11.98 -4.69
C SER A 54 -11.68 12.55 -4.56
N ASP A 55 -11.40 13.15 -3.40
CA ASP A 55 -10.07 13.66 -3.06
C ASP A 55 -9.28 12.68 -2.21
N TYR A 56 -9.79 11.46 -2.03
CA TYR A 56 -9.20 10.50 -1.10
C TYR A 56 -7.76 10.12 -1.48
N PHE A 57 -7.44 10.13 -2.78
CA PHE A 57 -6.09 9.77 -3.24
C PHE A 57 -5.13 10.97 -3.30
N ASP A 58 -5.63 12.19 -3.07
CA ASP A 58 -4.79 13.38 -3.10
C ASP A 58 -3.67 13.29 -2.06
N PRO A 59 -2.50 13.84 -2.34
CA PRO A 59 -2.14 14.62 -3.54
C PRO A 59 -1.64 13.77 -4.71
N SER A 60 -1.77 12.44 -4.69
CA SER A 60 -1.37 11.62 -5.83
C SER A 60 -2.29 11.88 -7.01
N PRO A 61 -1.75 12.09 -8.22
CA PRO A 61 -2.57 12.24 -9.42
C PRO A 61 -3.01 10.91 -10.02
N ALA A 62 -2.51 9.79 -9.48
CA ALA A 62 -2.85 8.47 -9.99
C ALA A 62 -4.33 8.16 -9.77
N PRO A 63 -5.00 7.50 -10.73
CA PRO A 63 -6.41 7.15 -10.58
C PRO A 63 -6.64 5.89 -9.75
N PHE A 64 -5.63 5.43 -9.02
CA PHE A 64 -5.71 4.28 -8.15
C PHE A 64 -4.86 4.51 -6.92
N MET A 65 -5.09 3.70 -5.89
CA MET A 65 -4.29 3.70 -4.68
C MET A 65 -4.18 2.26 -4.21
N ILE A 66 -2.97 1.84 -3.81
CA ILE A 66 -2.76 0.49 -3.32
C ILE A 66 -2.81 0.51 -1.80
N ASN A 67 -3.57 -0.43 -1.24
CA ASN A 67 -3.64 -0.66 0.19
C ASN A 67 -2.84 -1.91 0.50
N TYR A 68 -1.95 -1.83 1.49
CA TYR A 68 -1.20 -2.98 1.96
C TYR A 68 -1.65 -3.35 3.37
N ARG A 69 -1.94 -4.62 3.60
CA ARG A 69 -2.24 -5.14 4.94
C ARG A 69 -0.95 -5.25 5.74
N VAL A 70 -1.01 -4.85 7.01
CA VAL A 70 0.11 -4.97 7.93
C VAL A 70 -0.36 -5.59 9.24
N ASP A 71 0.56 -6.22 9.96
CA ASP A 71 0.23 -6.89 11.23
C ASP A 71 0.20 -5.93 12.41
N ASP A 72 1.11 -4.95 12.44
CA ASP A 72 1.23 -3.99 13.55
C ASP A 72 1.54 -2.62 12.97
N LEU A 73 0.49 -1.85 12.74
CA LEU A 73 0.63 -0.54 12.10
C LEU A 73 1.38 0.45 12.98
N ASP A 74 1.10 0.47 14.28
CA ASP A 74 1.75 1.42 15.18
C ASP A 74 3.27 1.22 15.20
N ALA A 75 3.72 -0.03 15.30
CA ALA A 75 5.14 -0.35 15.28
C ALA A 75 5.78 0.02 13.94
N LEU A 76 5.10 -0.27 12.82
CA LEU A 76 5.63 0.07 11.51
C LEU A 76 5.77 1.58 11.34
N LEU A 77 4.79 2.36 11.79
CA LEU A 77 4.83 3.81 11.67
C LEU A 77 5.99 4.43 12.46
N GLU A 78 6.35 3.84 13.60
CA GLU A 78 7.51 4.32 14.35
C GLU A 78 8.79 4.14 13.56
N VAL A 79 8.98 2.98 12.93
CA VAL A 79 10.14 2.70 12.10
C VAL A 79 10.18 3.63 10.89
N LEU A 80 9.05 3.81 10.21
CA LEU A 80 8.98 4.66 9.03
C LEU A 80 9.27 6.13 9.38
N ARG A 81 8.76 6.59 10.52
CA ARG A 81 9.00 7.96 10.98
C ARG A 81 10.49 8.17 11.26
N ALA A 82 11.14 7.20 11.90
CA ALA A 82 12.58 7.26 12.16
C ALA A 82 13.39 7.26 10.87
N ASP A 83 12.90 6.59 9.83
CA ASP A 83 13.55 6.54 8.51
C ASP A 83 13.29 7.79 7.67
N GLY A 84 12.50 8.74 8.17
CA GLY A 84 12.19 9.98 7.45
C GLY A 84 11.10 9.85 6.39
N VAL A 85 10.32 8.79 6.44
CA VAL A 85 9.18 8.61 5.53
C VAL A 85 8.05 9.56 5.95
N GLU A 86 7.49 10.28 5.00
CA GLU A 86 6.37 11.18 5.26
C GLU A 86 5.09 10.37 5.53
N ILE A 87 4.43 10.65 6.64
CA ILE A 87 3.26 9.92 7.08
C ILE A 87 2.10 10.91 7.29
N ASP A 88 0.96 10.64 6.67
CA ASP A 88 -0.27 11.35 6.98
C ASP A 88 -0.85 10.81 8.30
N PRO A 89 -1.67 11.59 9.00
CA PRO A 89 -2.20 11.16 10.29
C PRO A 89 -2.92 9.82 10.24
N LYS A 90 -2.61 8.98 11.22
CA LYS A 90 -3.26 7.69 11.40
C LYS A 90 -4.73 7.88 11.80
N ARG A 91 -5.59 6.99 11.33
CA ARG A 91 -7.00 6.93 11.75
C ARG A 91 -7.35 5.54 12.23
N ASP A 92 -8.11 5.50 13.33
CA ASP A 92 -8.70 4.27 13.84
C ASP A 92 -10.16 4.26 13.42
N GLU A 93 -10.55 3.22 12.68
CA GLU A 93 -11.90 3.09 12.16
C GLU A 93 -12.52 1.79 12.67
N SER A 94 -13.83 1.60 12.43
CA SER A 94 -14.53 0.40 12.89
C SER A 94 -13.99 -0.89 12.27
N PHE A 95 -13.32 -0.81 11.13
CA PHE A 95 -12.77 -1.98 10.41
C PHE A 95 -11.24 -2.02 10.45
N GLY A 96 -10.62 -1.28 11.36
CA GLY A 96 -9.18 -1.36 11.59
C GLY A 96 -8.51 0.00 11.73
N LYS A 97 -7.19 -0.03 11.62
CA LYS A 97 -6.33 1.16 11.70
C LYS A 97 -5.77 1.46 10.33
N PHE A 98 -5.72 2.74 9.98
CA PHE A 98 -5.25 3.20 8.67
C PHE A 98 -4.21 4.30 8.82
N ALA A 99 -3.25 4.32 7.90
CA ALA A 99 -2.32 5.43 7.76
C ALA A 99 -1.93 5.52 6.28
N TRP A 100 -1.40 6.67 5.86
CA TRP A 100 -1.03 6.92 4.48
C TRP A 100 0.39 7.40 4.41
N ILE A 101 1.14 6.88 3.44
CA ILE A 101 2.51 7.29 3.16
C ILE A 101 2.64 7.50 1.65
N TYR A 102 3.80 7.99 1.23
CA TYR A 102 4.06 8.28 -0.19
C TYR A 102 5.39 7.66 -0.60
N ASP A 103 5.40 7.00 -1.75
CA ASP A 103 6.63 6.45 -2.28
C ASP A 103 7.42 7.53 -3.05
N PRO A 104 8.66 7.23 -3.53
CA PRO A 104 9.46 8.23 -4.23
C PRO A 104 8.85 8.76 -5.53
N ASP A 105 7.94 8.02 -6.12
CA ASP A 105 7.24 8.43 -7.35
C ASP A 105 5.97 9.25 -7.05
N GLY A 106 5.69 9.51 -5.77
CA GLY A 106 4.51 10.26 -5.36
C GLY A 106 3.23 9.45 -5.29
N ASN A 107 3.32 8.14 -5.36
CA ASN A 107 2.14 7.29 -5.20
C ASN A 107 1.71 7.29 -3.73
N LYS A 108 0.43 7.58 -3.49
CA LYS A 108 -0.14 7.47 -2.16
C LYS A 108 -0.39 6.01 -1.84
N ILE A 109 0.02 5.59 -0.67
CA ILE A 109 -0.11 4.21 -0.19
C ILE A 109 -0.97 4.22 1.06
N GLU A 110 -1.94 3.32 1.13
CA GLU A 110 -2.71 3.11 2.35
C GLU A 110 -2.17 1.89 3.07
N LEU A 111 -1.86 2.04 4.35
CA LEU A 111 -1.45 0.93 5.21
C LEU A 111 -2.61 0.61 6.12
N TRP A 112 -2.96 -0.66 6.21
CA TRP A 112 -4.15 -1.11 6.93
C TRP A 112 -3.84 -2.29 7.84
N GLU A 113 -4.13 -2.10 9.12
CA GLU A 113 -4.13 -3.20 10.09
C GLU A 113 -5.58 -3.57 10.33
N PRO A 114 -6.05 -4.72 9.79
CA PRO A 114 -7.44 -5.12 9.96
C PRO A 114 -7.80 -5.34 11.42
N GLU A 115 -9.07 -5.10 11.73
CA GLU A 115 -9.60 -5.41 13.05
C GLU A 115 -9.58 -6.92 13.26
N LYS A 116 -9.19 -7.36 14.45
CA LYS A 116 -9.04 -8.79 14.78
C LYS A 116 -10.34 -9.42 15.25
#